data_9664305d91aa0c1947d5c878b0e178aa
#
_entry.id   9664305d91aa0c1947d5c878b0e178aa
#
_cell.length_a   1.000
_cell.length_b   1.000
_cell.length_c   1.000
_cell.angle_alpha   90.00
_cell.angle_beta   90.00
_cell.angle_gamma   90.00
#
_symmetry.space_group_name_H-M   'P 1'
#
loop_
_entity.id
_entity.type
_entity.pdbx_description
1 polymer ?
#
loop_
_entity_poly.entity_id
_entity_poly.type
_entity_poly.pdbx_seq_one_letter_code
_entity_poly.pdbx_strand_id
1 'polypeptide(L)'
;MQKPKHIHKFRQSFLNDVWKCPEYARRKNAGTVEEQNNSDFVRGNSVHNTIEAFGLEWMHSNTQMPLSMVLELGERCFDEESAIPDTKWRVSPDKILKQTNERLVVWYEQVLPTLNRPSSVEEKFKVLAYEDDDREIYLSGTPDWVEGTPGDPDARIIDWKNPKAPPRDEWIYRRSNLQSNVYSFALQIDNFSLCHLTNKSEPTWIHMGRQGQEHQALIAMCLNLAYTFEANLPALPQQWDSWFCSQDWCPAWADCRGKYLTSDVETYGRPNVRENKIEMETV
;
A
#
# COMPACT_ATOMS: atom_id res chain seq x y z
N MET A 1 20.10 -35.07 -11.52
CA MET A 1 18.82 -34.29 -11.59
C MET A 1 18.97 -33.10 -10.68
N GLN A 2 18.84 -31.90 -11.20
CA GLN A 2 18.83 -30.69 -10.37
C GLN A 2 17.58 -30.72 -9.49
N LYS A 3 17.72 -30.38 -8.19
CA LYS A 3 16.60 -30.23 -7.28
C LYS A 3 15.72 -29.08 -7.76
N PRO A 4 14.38 -29.20 -7.74
CA PRO A 4 13.53 -28.09 -8.11
C PRO A 4 13.75 -26.92 -7.16
N LYS A 5 13.87 -25.71 -7.72
CA LYS A 5 14.01 -24.48 -6.93
C LYS A 5 12.72 -24.13 -6.19
N HIS A 6 12.85 -23.53 -5.03
CA HIS A 6 11.73 -22.89 -4.34
C HIS A 6 11.40 -21.58 -5.03
N ILE A 7 10.13 -21.38 -5.42
CA ILE A 7 9.67 -20.18 -6.11
C ILE A 7 8.82 -19.35 -5.16
N HIS A 8 9.30 -18.15 -4.84
CA HIS A 8 8.60 -17.17 -4.02
C HIS A 8 8.10 -16.00 -4.87
N LYS A 9 6.85 -15.58 -4.63
CA LYS A 9 6.22 -14.48 -5.34
C LYS A 9 5.69 -13.49 -4.30
N PHE A 10 6.34 -12.34 -4.20
CA PHE A 10 5.95 -11.29 -3.27
C PHE A 10 5.30 -10.12 -4.00
N ARG A 11 4.02 -9.89 -3.70
CA ARG A 11 3.32 -8.69 -4.17
C ARG A 11 3.73 -7.51 -3.31
N GLN A 12 3.80 -6.33 -3.91
CA GLN A 12 4.14 -5.09 -3.20
C GLN A 12 3.22 -4.86 -1.98
N SER A 13 1.90 -5.06 -2.15
CA SER A 13 0.93 -4.93 -1.07
C SER A 13 1.17 -5.93 0.08
N PHE A 14 1.54 -7.18 -0.25
CA PHE A 14 1.89 -8.19 0.77
C PHE A 14 3.12 -7.76 1.57
N LEU A 15 4.15 -7.23 0.92
CA LEU A 15 5.35 -6.73 1.62
C LEU A 15 5.00 -5.55 2.56
N ASN A 16 4.11 -4.66 2.15
CA ASN A 16 3.58 -3.60 3.02
C ASN A 16 2.82 -4.17 4.22
N ASP A 17 2.03 -5.21 4.02
CA ASP A 17 1.30 -5.86 5.11
C ASP A 17 2.26 -6.56 6.09
N VAL A 18 3.32 -7.22 5.58
CA VAL A 18 4.40 -7.79 6.43
C VAL A 18 5.08 -6.69 7.25
N TRP A 19 5.36 -5.53 6.64
CA TRP A 19 5.95 -4.39 7.34
C TRP A 19 5.05 -3.85 8.46
N LYS A 20 3.73 -3.86 8.23
CA LYS A 20 2.75 -3.47 9.26
C LYS A 20 2.67 -4.51 10.37
N CYS A 21 2.47 -5.77 10.00
CA CYS A 21 2.36 -6.90 10.94
C CYS A 21 2.51 -8.23 10.19
N PRO A 22 3.59 -8.99 10.41
CA PRO A 22 3.81 -10.28 9.75
C PRO A 22 2.66 -11.28 9.96
N GLU A 23 2.09 -11.36 11.16
CA GLU A 23 0.95 -12.25 11.43
C GLU A 23 -0.32 -11.83 10.68
N TYR A 24 -0.58 -10.53 10.56
CA TYR A 24 -1.67 -10.03 9.73
C TYR A 24 -1.46 -10.41 8.26
N ALA A 25 -0.27 -10.17 7.72
CA ALA A 25 0.07 -10.52 6.34
C ALA A 25 -0.10 -12.02 6.07
N ARG A 26 0.37 -12.87 6.98
CA ARG A 26 0.20 -14.32 6.90
C ARG A 26 -1.27 -14.73 6.84
N ARG A 27 -2.10 -14.19 7.73
CA ARG A 27 -3.54 -14.49 7.79
C ARG A 27 -4.27 -14.00 6.55
N LYS A 28 -3.98 -12.79 6.10
CA LYS A 28 -4.56 -12.22 4.88
C LYS A 28 -4.18 -13.04 3.65
N ASN A 29 -2.92 -13.44 3.52
CA ASN A 29 -2.47 -14.28 2.42
C ASN A 29 -3.08 -15.69 2.45
N ALA A 30 -3.40 -16.21 3.64
CA ALA A 30 -4.12 -17.46 3.81
C ALA A 30 -5.65 -17.34 3.61
N GLY A 31 -6.18 -16.16 3.29
CA GLY A 31 -7.62 -15.92 3.11
C GLY A 31 -8.43 -16.03 4.40
N THR A 32 -7.81 -15.98 5.58
CA THR A 32 -8.50 -16.07 6.87
C THR A 32 -8.87 -14.71 7.45
N VAL A 33 -8.56 -13.64 6.74
CA VAL A 33 -8.90 -12.26 7.10
C VAL A 33 -9.41 -11.55 5.87
N GLU A 34 -10.60 -11.01 5.96
CA GLU A 34 -11.21 -10.17 4.94
C GLU A 34 -11.12 -8.70 5.36
N GLU A 35 -10.61 -7.87 4.47
CA GLU A 35 -10.67 -6.42 4.64
C GLU A 35 -12.09 -5.94 4.33
N GLN A 36 -12.71 -5.31 5.30
CA GLN A 36 -14.04 -4.77 5.10
C GLN A 36 -13.97 -3.44 4.35
N ASN A 37 -14.72 -3.34 3.26
CA ASN A 37 -14.87 -2.07 2.55
C ASN A 37 -15.44 -0.98 3.47
N ASN A 38 -15.00 0.23 3.28
CA ASN A 38 -15.44 1.38 4.09
C ASN A 38 -15.38 2.68 3.29
N SER A 39 -15.99 3.72 3.83
CA SER A 39 -16.07 5.03 3.19
C SER A 39 -14.72 5.64 2.77
N ASP A 40 -13.62 5.31 3.45
CA ASP A 40 -12.29 5.81 3.08
C ASP A 40 -11.74 5.04 1.87
N PHE A 41 -12.03 3.73 1.75
CA PHE A 41 -11.70 2.92 0.57
C PHE A 41 -12.52 3.33 -0.64
N VAL A 42 -13.84 3.51 -0.48
CA VAL A 42 -14.71 3.99 -1.56
C VAL A 42 -14.17 5.29 -2.14
N ARG A 43 -13.86 6.29 -1.29
CA ARG A 43 -13.27 7.54 -1.76
C ARG A 43 -11.93 7.34 -2.45
N GLY A 44 -11.03 6.56 -1.84
CA GLY A 44 -9.70 6.29 -2.37
C GLY A 44 -9.76 5.64 -3.74
N ASN A 45 -10.49 4.53 -3.84
CA ASN A 45 -10.64 3.77 -5.08
C ASN A 45 -11.31 4.60 -6.18
N SER A 46 -12.38 5.34 -5.84
CA SER A 46 -13.07 6.19 -6.84
C SER A 46 -12.12 7.22 -7.46
N VAL A 47 -11.25 7.86 -6.65
CA VAL A 47 -10.25 8.80 -7.18
C VAL A 47 -9.20 8.07 -8.02
N HIS A 48 -8.67 6.93 -7.55
CA HIS A 48 -7.69 6.14 -8.30
C HIS A 48 -8.24 5.66 -9.63
N ASN A 49 -9.41 5.01 -9.63
CA ASN A 49 -10.03 4.47 -10.84
C ASN A 49 -10.35 5.58 -11.86
N THR A 50 -10.69 6.77 -11.39
CA THR A 50 -10.91 7.93 -12.26
C THR A 50 -9.62 8.40 -12.90
N ILE A 51 -8.55 8.53 -12.14
CA ILE A 51 -7.23 8.94 -12.64
C ILE A 51 -6.66 7.88 -13.60
N GLU A 52 -6.82 6.59 -13.27
CA GLU A 52 -6.48 5.47 -14.15
C GLU A 52 -7.16 5.58 -15.50
N ALA A 53 -8.48 5.67 -15.51
CA ALA A 53 -9.25 5.75 -16.76
C ALA A 53 -8.92 7.01 -17.56
N PHE A 54 -8.67 8.15 -16.89
CA PHE A 54 -8.16 9.35 -17.54
C PHE A 54 -6.79 9.10 -18.20
N GLY A 55 -5.86 8.49 -17.48
CA GLY A 55 -4.51 8.22 -17.97
C GLY A 55 -4.50 7.27 -19.16
N LEU A 56 -5.29 6.21 -19.10
CA LEU A 56 -5.46 5.26 -20.21
C LEU A 56 -6.02 5.93 -21.44
N GLU A 57 -7.04 6.77 -21.29
CA GLU A 57 -7.59 7.54 -22.43
C GLU A 57 -6.58 8.52 -22.98
N TRP A 58 -5.83 9.24 -22.14
CA TRP A 58 -4.79 10.15 -22.60
C TRP A 58 -3.66 9.42 -23.34
N MET A 59 -3.28 8.22 -22.87
CA MET A 59 -2.31 7.36 -23.59
C MET A 59 -2.84 6.95 -24.97
N HIS A 60 -4.12 6.64 -25.07
CA HIS A 60 -4.72 6.12 -26.30
C HIS A 60 -5.02 7.24 -27.31
N SER A 61 -5.73 8.28 -26.91
CA SER A 61 -6.22 9.36 -27.78
C SER A 61 -5.22 10.50 -27.98
N ASN A 62 -4.18 10.57 -27.17
CA ASN A 62 -3.24 11.70 -27.08
C ASN A 62 -3.93 13.04 -26.71
N THR A 63 -5.12 12.95 -26.11
CA THR A 63 -5.94 14.12 -25.74
C THR A 63 -6.38 14.00 -24.29
N GLN A 64 -6.27 15.09 -23.54
CA GLN A 64 -6.76 15.15 -22.16
C GLN A 64 -8.28 15.36 -22.15
N MET A 65 -8.99 14.59 -21.32
CA MET A 65 -10.42 14.82 -21.08
C MET A 65 -10.65 16.18 -20.39
N PRO A 66 -11.73 16.91 -20.71
CA PRO A 66 -12.10 18.09 -19.96
C PRO A 66 -12.58 17.74 -18.53
N LEU A 67 -12.47 18.68 -17.60
CA LEU A 67 -12.83 18.49 -16.19
C LEU A 67 -14.25 17.95 -15.99
N SER A 68 -15.22 18.40 -16.80
CA SER A 68 -16.61 17.92 -16.71
C SER A 68 -16.69 16.40 -16.92
N MET A 69 -15.97 15.86 -17.90
CA MET A 69 -15.92 14.41 -18.16
C MET A 69 -15.19 13.66 -17.06
N VAL A 70 -14.14 14.25 -16.47
CA VAL A 70 -13.43 13.66 -15.31
C VAL A 70 -14.37 13.53 -14.12
N LEU A 71 -15.20 14.55 -13.86
CA LEU A 71 -16.16 14.51 -12.74
C LEU A 71 -17.28 13.49 -13.00
N GLU A 72 -17.84 13.43 -14.21
CA GLU A 72 -18.81 12.39 -14.58
C GLU A 72 -18.23 10.97 -14.45
N LEU A 73 -16.98 10.79 -14.81
CA LEU A 73 -16.26 9.54 -14.62
C LEU A 73 -16.07 9.23 -13.14
N GLY A 74 -15.73 10.24 -12.34
CA GLY A 74 -15.58 10.14 -10.88
C GLY A 74 -16.88 9.70 -10.19
N GLU A 75 -18.02 10.23 -10.61
CA GLU A 75 -19.34 9.82 -10.11
C GLU A 75 -19.64 8.34 -10.45
N ARG A 76 -19.34 7.90 -11.66
CA ARG A 76 -19.51 6.48 -12.06
C ARG A 76 -18.61 5.56 -11.24
N CYS A 77 -17.32 5.89 -11.08
CA CYS A 77 -16.40 5.11 -10.25
C CYS A 77 -16.87 5.09 -8.78
N PHE A 78 -17.43 6.18 -8.28
CA PHE A 78 -18.00 6.23 -6.94
C PHE A 78 -19.23 5.32 -6.82
N ASP A 79 -20.13 5.32 -7.77
CA ASP A 79 -21.33 4.46 -7.78
C ASP A 79 -20.92 2.98 -7.80
N GLU A 80 -19.92 2.59 -8.59
CA GLU A 80 -19.38 1.23 -8.64
C GLU A 80 -18.79 0.80 -7.29
N GLU A 81 -17.92 1.62 -6.69
CA GLU A 81 -17.29 1.33 -5.40
C GLU A 81 -18.29 1.33 -4.24
N SER A 82 -19.28 2.20 -4.27
CA SER A 82 -20.32 2.29 -3.24
C SER A 82 -21.34 1.14 -3.30
N ALA A 83 -21.47 0.49 -4.45
CA ALA A 83 -22.32 -0.69 -4.62
C ALA A 83 -21.73 -1.97 -4.03
N ILE A 84 -20.47 -1.97 -3.57
CA ILE A 84 -19.84 -3.12 -2.92
C ILE A 84 -20.62 -3.46 -1.64
N PRO A 85 -21.13 -4.70 -1.49
CA PRO A 85 -21.90 -5.11 -0.31
C PRO A 85 -21.14 -4.91 0.99
N ASP A 86 -21.87 -4.71 2.08
CA ASP A 86 -21.34 -4.61 3.46
C ASP A 86 -20.33 -3.48 3.68
N THR A 87 -20.35 -2.45 2.82
CA THR A 87 -19.52 -1.25 2.98
C THR A 87 -19.86 -0.52 4.28
N LYS A 88 -18.86 -0.32 5.15
CA LYS A 88 -19.02 0.46 6.39
C LYS A 88 -18.95 1.96 6.12
N TRP A 89 -20.10 2.60 6.20
CA TRP A 89 -20.23 4.04 6.05
C TRP A 89 -19.97 4.76 7.38
N ARG A 90 -18.76 5.25 7.59
CA ARG A 90 -18.41 6.15 8.72
C ARG A 90 -18.79 7.59 8.43
N VAL A 91 -18.99 7.93 7.17
CA VAL A 91 -19.37 9.22 6.63
C VAL A 91 -20.42 8.95 5.57
N SER A 92 -21.43 9.85 5.43
CA SER A 92 -22.50 9.64 4.45
C SER A 92 -21.96 9.53 3.01
N PRO A 93 -22.60 8.72 2.15
CA PRO A 93 -22.22 8.60 0.73
C PRO A 93 -22.10 9.94 0.03
N ASP A 94 -23.06 10.84 0.18
CA ASP A 94 -23.06 12.17 -0.45
C ASP A 94 -21.82 12.98 -0.06
N LYS A 95 -21.41 12.90 1.21
CA LYS A 95 -20.21 13.59 1.67
C LYS A 95 -18.93 12.99 1.10
N ILE A 96 -18.91 11.66 0.92
CA ILE A 96 -17.78 10.97 0.29
C ILE A 96 -17.70 11.33 -1.19
N LEU A 97 -18.81 11.32 -1.93
CA LEU A 97 -18.87 11.76 -3.32
C LEU A 97 -18.37 13.21 -3.47
N LYS A 98 -18.86 14.12 -2.62
CA LYS A 98 -18.37 15.50 -2.60
C LYS A 98 -16.85 15.56 -2.40
N GLN A 99 -16.30 14.80 -1.45
CA GLN A 99 -14.85 14.75 -1.20
C GLN A 99 -14.08 14.15 -2.38
N THR A 100 -14.65 13.17 -3.07
CA THR A 100 -14.08 12.59 -4.29
C THR A 100 -13.96 13.66 -5.37
N ASN A 101 -15.05 14.38 -5.65
CA ASN A 101 -15.08 15.44 -6.66
C ASN A 101 -14.11 16.59 -6.31
N GLU A 102 -14.06 17.04 -5.06
CA GLU A 102 -13.12 18.06 -4.59
C GLU A 102 -11.65 17.66 -4.88
N ARG A 103 -11.29 16.38 -4.67
CA ARG A 103 -9.95 15.86 -4.95
C ARG A 103 -9.65 15.75 -6.44
N LEU A 104 -10.62 15.34 -7.23
CA LEU A 104 -10.48 15.29 -8.67
C LEU A 104 -10.30 16.68 -9.28
N VAL A 105 -10.99 17.70 -8.74
CA VAL A 105 -10.77 19.11 -9.14
C VAL A 105 -9.34 19.54 -8.80
N VAL A 106 -8.87 19.29 -7.56
CA VAL A 106 -7.50 19.62 -7.17
C VAL A 106 -6.48 18.89 -8.03
N TRP A 107 -6.71 17.60 -8.30
CA TRP A 107 -5.84 16.82 -9.18
C TRP A 107 -5.82 17.41 -10.60
N TYR A 108 -6.97 17.71 -11.16
CA TYR A 108 -7.08 18.23 -12.53
C TYR A 108 -6.44 19.62 -12.70
N GLU A 109 -6.69 20.53 -11.76
CA GLU A 109 -6.24 21.92 -11.86
C GLU A 109 -4.80 22.14 -11.42
N GLN A 110 -4.29 21.34 -10.48
CA GLN A 110 -2.98 21.60 -9.85
C GLN A 110 -1.96 20.49 -10.10
N VAL A 111 -2.39 19.24 -10.26
CA VAL A 111 -1.47 18.12 -10.48
C VAL A 111 -1.29 17.85 -11.96
N LEU A 112 -2.38 17.67 -12.71
CA LEU A 112 -2.36 17.35 -14.14
C LEU A 112 -1.45 18.28 -14.97
N PRO A 113 -1.42 19.62 -14.76
CA PRO A 113 -0.52 20.51 -15.51
C PRO A 113 0.98 20.25 -15.26
N THR A 114 1.33 19.49 -14.22
CA THR A 114 2.72 19.12 -13.85
C THR A 114 3.12 17.74 -14.36
N LEU A 115 2.16 17.02 -14.98
CA LEU A 115 2.36 15.67 -15.48
C LEU A 115 2.74 15.66 -16.94
N ASN A 116 3.61 14.74 -17.30
CA ASN A 116 3.76 14.32 -18.68
C ASN A 116 2.73 13.23 -19.00
N ARG A 117 2.47 13.04 -20.30
CA ARG A 117 1.67 11.91 -20.76
C ARG A 117 2.29 10.62 -20.22
N PRO A 118 1.52 9.73 -19.58
CA PRO A 118 2.07 8.51 -19.02
C PRO A 118 2.57 7.57 -20.13
N SER A 119 3.62 6.85 -19.82
CA SER A 119 4.08 5.70 -20.61
C SER A 119 3.36 4.42 -20.20
N SER A 120 2.87 4.37 -18.95
CA SER A 120 2.11 3.24 -18.41
C SER A 120 1.21 3.72 -17.26
N VAL A 121 0.01 3.13 -17.14
CA VAL A 121 -0.97 3.38 -16.07
C VAL A 121 -1.52 2.04 -15.61
N GLU A 122 -1.47 1.76 -14.31
CA GLU A 122 -1.96 0.52 -13.68
C GLU A 122 -1.49 -0.77 -14.38
N GLU A 123 -0.33 -0.73 -15.01
CA GLU A 123 0.24 -1.89 -15.70
C GLU A 123 0.92 -2.83 -14.70
N LYS A 124 0.49 -4.09 -14.69
CA LYS A 124 1.02 -5.12 -13.80
C LYS A 124 2.40 -5.57 -14.24
N PHE A 125 3.34 -5.54 -13.32
CA PHE A 125 4.65 -6.15 -13.54
C PHE A 125 4.87 -7.41 -12.71
N LYS A 126 5.77 -8.25 -13.18
CA LYS A 126 6.38 -9.36 -12.45
C LYS A 126 7.83 -9.49 -12.89
N VAL A 127 8.77 -9.26 -11.98
CA VAL A 127 10.21 -9.30 -12.25
C VAL A 127 10.90 -10.31 -11.36
N LEU A 128 11.93 -10.97 -11.88
CA LEU A 128 12.85 -11.78 -11.09
C LEU A 128 13.77 -10.84 -10.31
N ALA A 129 13.66 -10.88 -8.98
CA ALA A 129 14.41 -10.01 -8.10
C ALA A 129 15.68 -10.67 -7.53
N TYR A 130 15.65 -11.99 -7.38
CA TYR A 130 16.78 -12.76 -6.89
C TYR A 130 16.70 -14.20 -7.39
N GLU A 131 17.87 -14.80 -7.67
CA GLU A 131 18.01 -16.19 -8.03
C GLU A 131 19.30 -16.75 -7.45
N ASP A 132 19.23 -17.96 -6.87
CA ASP A 132 20.36 -18.80 -6.50
C ASP A 132 20.11 -20.27 -6.93
N ASP A 133 20.95 -21.20 -6.46
CA ASP A 133 20.81 -22.62 -6.79
C ASP A 133 19.53 -23.25 -6.22
N ASP A 134 19.02 -22.71 -5.12
CA ASP A 134 17.88 -23.24 -4.38
C ASP A 134 16.59 -22.45 -4.60
N ARG A 135 16.65 -21.16 -5.00
CA ARG A 135 15.50 -20.23 -4.97
C ARG A 135 15.40 -19.32 -6.17
N GLU A 136 14.16 -18.93 -6.45
CA GLU A 136 13.80 -17.78 -7.28
C GLU A 136 12.83 -16.89 -6.51
N ILE A 137 13.10 -15.58 -6.46
CA ILE A 137 12.23 -14.59 -5.84
C ILE A 137 11.73 -13.62 -6.90
N TYR A 138 10.41 -13.55 -7.04
CA TYR A 138 9.74 -12.63 -7.94
C TYR A 138 9.06 -11.53 -7.14
N LEU A 139 9.18 -10.30 -7.62
CA LEU A 139 8.41 -9.16 -7.17
C LEU A 139 7.30 -8.85 -8.18
N SER A 140 6.16 -8.43 -7.69
CA SER A 140 5.03 -8.02 -8.51
C SER A 140 4.29 -6.83 -7.88
N GLY A 141 3.65 -6.05 -8.73
CA GLY A 141 2.90 -4.87 -8.33
C GLY A 141 2.23 -4.20 -9.51
N THR A 142 1.59 -3.09 -9.23
CA THR A 142 0.85 -2.29 -10.19
C THR A 142 1.07 -0.84 -9.82
N PRO A 143 1.98 -0.11 -10.49
CA PRO A 143 2.18 1.32 -10.27
C PRO A 143 1.03 2.12 -10.87
N ASP A 144 0.57 3.15 -10.15
CA ASP A 144 -0.60 3.93 -10.57
C ASP A 144 -0.30 4.72 -11.87
N TRP A 145 0.93 5.29 -11.99
CA TRP A 145 1.30 6.16 -13.10
C TRP A 145 2.80 6.15 -13.33
N VAL A 146 3.23 5.98 -14.57
CA VAL A 146 4.65 6.00 -14.96
C VAL A 146 4.84 7.00 -16.09
N GLU A 147 5.82 7.86 -15.97
CA GLU A 147 6.27 8.79 -17.02
C GLU A 147 7.66 8.41 -17.47
N GLY A 148 7.90 8.50 -18.78
CA GLY A 148 9.19 8.13 -19.37
C GLY A 148 9.45 6.63 -19.42
N THR A 149 10.70 6.28 -19.62
CA THR A 149 11.18 4.89 -19.72
C THR A 149 12.46 4.68 -18.89
N PRO A 150 12.84 3.43 -18.57
CA PRO A 150 14.09 3.16 -17.89
C PRO A 150 15.29 3.82 -18.57
N GLY A 151 16.14 4.50 -17.78
CA GLY A 151 17.31 5.22 -18.29
C GLY A 151 17.05 6.67 -18.71
N ASP A 152 15.80 7.09 -18.80
CA ASP A 152 15.47 8.52 -18.97
C ASP A 152 15.61 9.23 -17.61
N PRO A 153 16.45 10.30 -17.51
CA PRO A 153 16.64 11.02 -16.26
C PRO A 153 15.37 11.69 -15.73
N ASP A 154 14.41 12.00 -16.62
CA ASP A 154 13.13 12.60 -16.27
C ASP A 154 12.02 11.56 -16.02
N ALA A 155 12.34 10.27 -16.21
CA ALA A 155 11.39 9.21 -15.89
C ALA A 155 11.04 9.21 -14.41
N ARG A 156 9.76 9.03 -14.10
CA ARG A 156 9.29 8.95 -12.71
C ARG A 156 8.08 8.04 -12.57
N ILE A 157 7.96 7.48 -11.38
CA ILE A 157 6.80 6.72 -10.94
C ILE A 157 6.01 7.61 -9.99
N ILE A 158 4.71 7.71 -10.19
CA ILE A 158 3.82 8.48 -9.32
C ILE A 158 2.78 7.55 -8.74
N ASP A 159 2.51 7.69 -7.46
CA ASP A 159 1.50 6.94 -6.73
C ASP A 159 0.57 7.91 -5.99
N TRP A 160 -0.71 7.73 -6.21
CA TRP A 160 -1.75 8.60 -5.67
C TRP A 160 -2.14 8.16 -4.26
N LYS A 161 -2.23 9.08 -3.36
CA LYS A 161 -2.68 8.84 -1.99
C LYS A 161 -3.84 9.77 -1.63
N ASN A 162 -4.87 9.19 -1.06
CA ASN A 162 -6.10 9.89 -0.71
C ASN A 162 -6.36 9.94 0.81
N PRO A 163 -5.39 10.32 1.66
CA PRO A 163 -5.58 10.39 3.09
C PRO A 163 -6.48 11.58 3.49
N LYS A 164 -6.96 11.58 4.74
CA LYS A 164 -7.69 12.72 5.29
C LYS A 164 -6.82 13.95 5.51
N ALA A 165 -5.54 13.72 5.80
CA ALA A 165 -4.53 14.76 6.02
C ALA A 165 -3.19 14.33 5.42
N PRO A 166 -2.32 15.28 5.05
CA PRO A 166 -0.98 14.95 4.58
C PRO A 166 -0.18 14.30 5.72
N PRO A 167 0.87 13.52 5.38
CA PRO A 167 1.74 12.92 6.39
C PRO A 167 2.41 13.99 7.24
N ARG A 168 2.51 13.73 8.56
CA ARG A 168 3.12 14.67 9.51
C ARG A 168 4.64 14.73 9.40
N ASP A 169 5.24 13.63 8.98
CA ASP A 169 6.69 13.46 8.90
C ASP A 169 7.06 12.86 7.55
N GLU A 170 7.46 13.75 6.62
CA GLU A 170 7.90 13.35 5.29
C GLU A 170 9.16 12.49 5.33
N TRP A 171 10.05 12.71 6.31
CA TRP A 171 11.30 11.98 6.40
C TRP A 171 11.08 10.48 6.69
N ILE A 172 10.18 10.17 7.63
CA ILE A 172 9.77 8.79 7.91
C ILE A 172 9.18 8.16 6.65
N TYR A 173 8.31 8.90 5.95
CA TYR A 173 7.71 8.44 4.70
C TYR A 173 8.75 8.13 3.64
N ARG A 174 9.71 9.02 3.45
CA ARG A 174 10.79 8.84 2.46
C ARG A 174 11.66 7.63 2.80
N ARG A 175 12.01 7.45 4.09
CA ARG A 175 12.90 6.37 4.52
C ARG A 175 12.25 5.00 4.50
N SER A 176 11.00 4.89 4.90
CA SER A 176 10.31 3.61 5.13
C SER A 176 9.32 3.21 4.04
N ASN A 177 9.26 3.94 2.93
CA ASN A 177 8.33 3.62 1.86
C ASN A 177 8.79 2.42 1.05
N LEU A 178 8.26 1.25 1.40
CA LEU A 178 8.60 0.00 0.73
C LEU A 178 8.04 -0.07 -0.70
N GLN A 179 6.93 0.59 -0.97
CA GLN A 179 6.31 0.62 -2.29
C GLN A 179 7.25 1.28 -3.31
N SER A 180 7.88 2.41 -2.94
CA SER A 180 8.86 3.07 -3.79
C SER A 180 10.06 2.17 -4.11
N ASN A 181 10.53 1.36 -3.13
CA ASN A 181 11.63 0.45 -3.34
C ASN A 181 11.27 -0.66 -4.33
N VAL A 182 10.07 -1.25 -4.19
CA VAL A 182 9.60 -2.32 -5.08
C VAL A 182 9.41 -1.82 -6.50
N TYR A 183 8.76 -0.67 -6.67
CA TYR A 183 8.47 -0.13 -8.01
C TYR A 183 9.72 0.38 -8.72
N SER A 184 10.58 1.12 -8.00
CA SER A 184 11.85 1.58 -8.54
C SER A 184 12.75 0.41 -8.96
N PHE A 185 12.86 -0.62 -8.13
CA PHE A 185 13.61 -1.83 -8.47
C PHE A 185 13.04 -2.51 -9.73
N ALA A 186 11.73 -2.69 -9.78
CA ALA A 186 11.09 -3.44 -10.85
C ALA A 186 11.12 -2.72 -12.20
N LEU A 187 10.93 -1.41 -12.19
CA LEU A 187 10.83 -0.60 -13.40
C LEU A 187 12.17 0.03 -13.79
N GLN A 188 13.21 -0.10 -12.97
CA GLN A 188 14.52 0.55 -13.18
C GLN A 188 14.38 2.07 -13.37
N ILE A 189 13.49 2.68 -12.60
CA ILE A 189 13.26 4.13 -12.55
C ILE A 189 13.49 4.60 -11.11
N ASP A 190 14.49 5.44 -10.90
CA ASP A 190 14.92 5.86 -9.56
C ASP A 190 13.96 6.87 -8.92
N ASN A 191 13.36 7.73 -9.72
CA ASN A 191 12.48 8.78 -9.24
C ASN A 191 11.09 8.24 -8.92
N PHE A 192 10.70 8.34 -7.65
CA PHE A 192 9.39 7.97 -7.18
C PHE A 192 8.74 9.15 -6.45
N SER A 193 7.45 9.37 -6.67
CA SER A 193 6.69 10.46 -6.07
C SER A 193 5.38 9.98 -5.51
N LEU A 194 5.09 10.36 -4.26
CA LEU A 194 3.76 10.25 -3.68
C LEU A 194 3.05 11.59 -3.84
N CYS A 195 1.87 11.57 -4.44
CA CYS A 195 0.98 12.72 -4.49
C CYS A 195 -0.20 12.52 -3.55
N HIS A 196 -0.26 13.29 -2.48
CA HIS A 196 -1.35 13.22 -1.51
C HIS A 196 -2.44 14.21 -1.86
N LEU A 197 -3.58 13.69 -2.29
CA LEU A 197 -4.82 14.44 -2.51
C LEU A 197 -5.64 14.39 -1.22
N THR A 198 -5.69 15.48 -0.50
CA THR A 198 -6.37 15.57 0.79
C THR A 198 -7.62 16.45 0.69
N ASN A 199 -8.24 16.78 1.82
CA ASN A 199 -9.32 17.77 1.86
C ASN A 199 -8.79 19.22 1.80
N LYS A 200 -7.50 19.42 1.54
CA LYS A 200 -6.90 20.73 1.30
C LYS A 200 -6.99 21.10 -0.17
N SER A 201 -6.95 22.38 -0.44
CA SER A 201 -6.95 22.91 -1.80
C SER A 201 -5.66 22.67 -2.58
N GLU A 202 -4.60 22.19 -1.92
CA GLU A 202 -3.30 21.97 -2.52
C GLU A 202 -2.84 20.52 -2.30
N PRO A 203 -2.28 19.86 -3.33
CA PRO A 203 -1.69 18.55 -3.20
C PRO A 203 -0.38 18.64 -2.39
N THR A 204 -0.05 17.54 -1.71
CA THR A 204 1.25 17.44 -1.03
C THR A 204 2.10 16.39 -1.75
N TRP A 205 3.27 16.80 -2.23
CA TRP A 205 4.21 15.93 -2.91
C TRP A 205 5.33 15.46 -1.98
N ILE A 206 5.69 14.18 -2.07
CA ILE A 206 6.86 13.61 -1.44
C ILE A 206 7.67 12.91 -2.53
N HIS A 207 8.82 13.49 -2.86
CA HIS A 207 9.73 12.95 -3.87
C HIS A 207 10.81 12.09 -3.21
N MET A 208 11.12 10.96 -3.83
CA MET A 208 12.09 9.98 -3.34
C MET A 208 12.95 9.48 -4.49
N GLY A 209 14.28 9.42 -4.29
CA GLY A 209 15.15 8.59 -5.11
C GLY A 209 15.31 7.21 -4.48
N ARG A 210 15.38 6.17 -5.30
CA ARG A 210 15.56 4.77 -4.86
C ARG A 210 16.53 4.05 -5.77
N GLN A 211 17.64 3.62 -5.21
CA GLN A 211 18.66 2.83 -5.92
C GLN A 211 19.62 2.18 -4.91
N GLY A 212 20.51 1.34 -5.41
CA GLY A 212 21.64 0.84 -4.63
C GLY A 212 21.24 0.17 -3.31
N GLN A 213 21.49 0.84 -2.19
CA GLN A 213 21.29 0.27 -0.86
C GLN A 213 19.81 -0.08 -0.56
N GLU A 214 18.87 0.72 -1.02
CA GLU A 214 17.44 0.45 -0.82
C GLU A 214 17.03 -0.83 -1.56
N HIS A 215 17.52 -1.04 -2.76
CA HIS A 215 17.28 -2.26 -3.52
C HIS A 215 17.93 -3.48 -2.87
N GLN A 216 19.15 -3.36 -2.35
CA GLN A 216 19.81 -4.44 -1.61
C GLN A 216 19.04 -4.80 -0.33
N ALA A 217 18.57 -3.79 0.42
CA ALA A 217 17.75 -4.01 1.62
C ALA A 217 16.42 -4.69 1.30
N LEU A 218 15.79 -4.35 0.17
CA LEU A 218 14.58 -5.02 -0.32
C LEU A 218 14.83 -6.50 -0.60
N ILE A 219 15.91 -6.82 -1.31
CA ILE A 219 16.28 -8.22 -1.60
C ILE A 219 16.56 -8.99 -0.31
N ALA A 220 17.32 -8.42 0.63
CA ALA A 220 17.59 -9.04 1.92
C ALA A 220 16.31 -9.33 2.72
N MET A 221 15.34 -8.41 2.70
CA MET A 221 14.03 -8.61 3.32
C MET A 221 13.27 -9.77 2.64
N CYS A 222 13.26 -9.82 1.31
CA CYS A 222 12.59 -10.90 0.57
C CYS A 222 13.24 -12.27 0.82
N LEU A 223 14.56 -12.34 0.94
CA LEU A 223 15.29 -13.55 1.32
C LEU A 223 14.91 -14.03 2.72
N ASN A 224 14.85 -13.13 3.71
CA ASN A 224 14.44 -13.48 5.07
C ASN A 224 13.00 -14.03 5.10
N LEU A 225 12.10 -13.46 4.30
CA LEU A 225 10.74 -13.96 4.18
C LEU A 225 10.70 -15.34 3.52
N ALA A 226 11.46 -15.55 2.45
CA ALA A 226 11.57 -16.85 1.78
C ALA A 226 12.02 -17.94 2.76
N TYR A 227 13.08 -17.69 3.52
CA TYR A 227 13.53 -18.59 4.58
C TYR A 227 12.46 -18.88 5.63
N THR A 228 11.72 -17.86 6.06
CA THR A 228 10.65 -18.02 7.04
C THR A 228 9.55 -18.95 6.52
N PHE A 229 9.19 -18.82 5.25
CA PHE A 229 8.19 -19.69 4.61
C PHE A 229 8.70 -21.11 4.39
N GLU A 230 9.93 -21.29 3.91
CA GLU A 230 10.54 -22.61 3.69
C GLU A 230 10.67 -23.40 5.00
N ALA A 231 11.04 -22.72 6.06
CA ALA A 231 11.16 -23.33 7.40
C ALA A 231 9.82 -23.47 8.13
N ASN A 232 8.71 -23.00 7.53
CA ASN A 232 7.38 -22.98 8.15
C ASN A 232 7.38 -22.36 9.56
N LEU A 233 8.13 -21.27 9.72
CA LEU A 233 8.21 -20.57 11.00
C LEU A 233 6.95 -19.75 11.26
N PRO A 234 6.50 -19.66 12.52
CA PRO A 234 5.37 -18.82 12.88
C PRO A 234 5.72 -17.33 12.71
N ALA A 235 4.78 -16.57 12.20
CA ALA A 235 4.91 -15.13 12.14
C ALA A 235 4.64 -14.49 13.51
N LEU A 236 5.47 -13.54 13.91
CA LEU A 236 5.23 -12.78 15.13
C LEU A 236 4.19 -11.67 14.90
N PRO A 237 3.24 -11.50 15.83
CA PRO A 237 2.36 -10.34 15.82
C PRO A 237 3.17 -9.06 16.05
N GLN A 238 2.65 -7.93 15.53
CA GLN A 238 3.21 -6.62 15.82
C GLN A 238 3.15 -6.32 17.34
N GLN A 239 4.02 -5.40 17.79
CA GLN A 239 4.05 -4.96 19.18
C GLN A 239 2.73 -4.27 19.58
N TRP A 240 2.41 -4.33 20.87
CA TRP A 240 1.14 -3.85 21.43
C TRP A 240 0.88 -2.35 21.28
N ASP A 241 1.93 -1.56 21.15
CA ASP A 241 1.88 -0.11 21.02
C ASP A 241 1.60 0.38 19.58
N SER A 242 1.54 -0.54 18.63
CA SER A 242 1.20 -0.18 17.25
C SER A 242 -0.27 0.22 17.16
N TRP A 243 -0.54 1.38 16.57
CA TRP A 243 -1.89 1.87 16.29
C TRP A 243 -2.71 0.88 15.44
N PHE A 244 -2.05 0.13 14.57
CA PHE A 244 -2.70 -0.87 13.71
C PHE A 244 -3.16 -2.09 14.53
N CYS A 245 -2.44 -2.46 15.60
CA CYS A 245 -2.77 -3.61 16.43
C CYS A 245 -3.90 -3.28 17.43
N SER A 246 -5.08 -2.95 16.93
CA SER A 246 -6.26 -2.59 17.72
C SER A 246 -7.53 -3.15 17.12
N GLN A 247 -8.57 -3.24 17.93
CA GLN A 247 -9.90 -3.71 17.50
C GLN A 247 -10.49 -2.88 16.36
N ASP A 248 -10.17 -1.59 16.31
CA ASP A 248 -10.74 -0.67 15.33
C ASP A 248 -10.06 -0.75 13.96
N TRP A 249 -8.80 -1.23 13.91
CA TRP A 249 -7.97 -1.13 12.71
C TRP A 249 -7.49 -2.47 12.16
N CYS A 250 -7.32 -3.49 13.02
CA CYS A 250 -6.83 -4.79 12.58
C CYS A 250 -7.97 -5.78 12.39
N PRO A 251 -8.31 -6.20 11.17
CA PRO A 251 -9.37 -7.19 10.93
C PRO A 251 -9.09 -8.54 11.59
N ALA A 252 -7.81 -8.88 11.84
CA ALA A 252 -7.40 -10.10 12.52
C ALA A 252 -7.39 -9.99 14.04
N TRP A 253 -7.74 -8.82 14.62
CA TRP A 253 -7.53 -8.56 16.05
C TRP A 253 -8.28 -9.53 16.94
N ALA A 254 -9.54 -9.82 16.65
CA ALA A 254 -10.37 -10.73 17.45
C ALA A 254 -9.77 -12.13 17.58
N ASP A 255 -9.26 -12.67 16.47
CA ASP A 255 -8.67 -14.02 16.42
C ASP A 255 -7.21 -14.08 16.83
N CYS A 256 -6.53 -12.92 16.83
CA CYS A 256 -5.12 -12.82 17.20
C CYS A 256 -4.98 -12.37 18.67
N ARG A 257 -5.22 -11.08 18.93
CA ARG A 257 -5.02 -10.46 20.24
C ARG A 257 -6.26 -10.49 21.12
N GLY A 258 -7.44 -10.28 20.55
CA GLY A 258 -8.70 -10.26 21.28
C GLY A 258 -8.94 -11.58 22.01
N LYS A 259 -8.65 -12.68 21.34
CA LYS A 259 -8.79 -14.03 21.92
C LYS A 259 -7.91 -14.24 23.16
N TYR A 260 -6.63 -13.79 23.09
CA TYR A 260 -5.70 -13.90 24.23
C TYR A 260 -6.11 -12.97 25.37
N LEU A 261 -6.52 -11.74 25.05
CA LEU A 261 -6.97 -10.80 26.09
C LEU A 261 -8.22 -11.28 26.82
N THR A 262 -9.16 -11.92 26.11
CA THR A 262 -10.37 -12.45 26.72
C THR A 262 -10.06 -13.66 27.58
N SER A 263 -9.22 -14.58 27.12
CA SER A 263 -8.81 -15.76 27.89
C SER A 263 -7.97 -15.38 29.10
N ASP A 264 -7.11 -14.37 28.98
CA ASP A 264 -6.28 -13.89 30.08
C ASP A 264 -7.11 -13.20 31.17
N VAL A 265 -8.15 -12.46 30.80
CA VAL A 265 -9.09 -11.86 31.75
C VAL A 265 -9.88 -12.92 32.52
N GLU A 266 -10.30 -13.99 31.86
CA GLU A 266 -11.05 -15.08 32.48
C GLU A 266 -10.17 -16.04 33.29
N THR A 267 -8.92 -16.30 32.86
CA THR A 267 -8.05 -17.32 33.44
C THR A 267 -7.03 -16.74 34.43
N TYR A 268 -6.52 -15.52 34.15
CA TYR A 268 -5.41 -14.92 34.92
C TYR A 268 -5.74 -13.54 35.51
N GLY A 269 -6.97 -13.05 35.30
CA GLY A 269 -7.31 -11.67 35.62
C GLY A 269 -6.74 -10.69 34.59
N ARG A 270 -7.02 -9.40 34.77
CA ARG A 270 -6.44 -8.36 33.90
C ARG A 270 -4.91 -8.38 34.05
N PRO A 271 -4.13 -8.52 32.97
CA PRO A 271 -2.69 -8.41 33.08
C PRO A 271 -2.35 -7.07 33.72
N ASN A 272 -1.79 -7.15 34.91
CA ASN A 272 -1.37 -5.94 35.59
C ASN A 272 -0.03 -5.55 35.00
N VAL A 273 -0.08 -4.64 34.01
CA VAL A 273 1.11 -4.14 33.30
C VAL A 273 2.16 -3.55 34.26
N ARG A 274 1.80 -3.31 35.52
CA ARG A 274 2.71 -2.83 36.58
C ARG A 274 3.39 -3.95 37.35
N GLU A 275 2.89 -5.19 37.32
CA GLU A 275 3.44 -6.31 38.07
C GLU A 275 4.44 -7.18 37.30
N ASN A 276 4.47 -7.10 35.96
CA ASN A 276 5.51 -7.74 35.14
C ASN A 276 6.76 -6.85 35.04
N LYS A 277 7.30 -6.40 36.16
CA LYS A 277 8.73 -6.12 36.21
C LYS A 277 9.43 -7.50 36.16
N ILE A 278 9.86 -7.85 34.94
CA ILE A 278 10.89 -8.86 34.78
C ILE A 278 12.09 -8.29 35.55
N GLU A 279 12.37 -8.82 36.72
CA GLU A 279 13.67 -8.66 37.36
C GLU A 279 14.67 -9.27 36.38
N MET A 280 15.32 -8.44 35.58
CA MET A 280 16.50 -8.87 34.83
C MET A 280 17.57 -9.11 35.92
N GLU A 281 17.77 -10.36 36.26
CA GLU A 281 18.99 -10.78 36.99
C GLU A 281 20.16 -10.38 36.10
N THR A 282 20.93 -9.42 36.56
CA THR A 282 22.23 -9.06 36.00
C THR A 282 23.15 -10.24 36.15
N VAL A 283 23.48 -10.89 35.03
CA VAL A 283 24.60 -11.80 34.90
C VAL A 283 25.89 -11.03 34.73
#